data_3aecfaeb38613ef0e651054e2dfe8f43
#
_entry.id   3aecfaeb38613ef0e651054e2dfe8f43
#
_cell.length_a   1.000
_cell.length_b   1.000
_cell.length_c   1.000
_cell.angle_alpha   90.00
_cell.angle_beta   90.00
_cell.angle_gamma   90.00
#
_symmetry.space_group_name_H-M   'P 1'
#
loop_
_entity.id
_entity.type
_entity.pdbx_description
1 polymer ?
#
loop_
_entity_poly.entity_id
_entity_poly.type
_entity_poly.pdbx_seq_one_letter_code
_entity_poly.pdbx_strand_id
1 'polypeptide(L)'
;NTGQKENMENAESLLRALFKQIRFSDSKWTEPVGIESDLFLNKIAVVYTAHGLQQICKALRNIERKCGRARSLHKSNVVPMDIDVLLFGDAKMHAEDWERGYIRELIQQMEEPEETIA
;
A
#
# COMPACT_ATOMS: atom_id res chain seq x y z
N ASN A 1 13.06 1.71 -10.22
CA ASN A 1 12.23 2.75 -10.83
C ASN A 1 11.99 3.88 -9.86
N THR A 2 12.61 5.02 -10.13
CA THR A 2 12.54 6.15 -9.21
C THR A 2 11.13 6.70 -9.05
N GLY A 3 10.34 6.67 -10.11
CA GLY A 3 8.98 7.17 -10.03
C GLY A 3 8.13 6.45 -9.03
N GLN A 4 8.27 5.15 -8.95
CA GLN A 4 7.49 4.37 -8.00
C GLN A 4 7.94 4.62 -6.58
N LYS A 5 9.24 4.76 -6.37
CA LYS A 5 9.76 5.02 -5.04
C LYS A 5 9.27 6.36 -4.51
N GLU A 6 9.35 7.37 -5.34
CA GLU A 6 8.85 8.70 -5.00
C GLU A 6 7.36 8.65 -4.68
N ASN A 7 6.61 7.96 -5.51
CA ASN A 7 5.18 7.84 -5.35
C ASN A 7 4.83 7.13 -4.05
N MET A 8 5.59 6.09 -3.73
CA MET A 8 5.38 5.35 -2.49
C MET A 8 5.65 6.24 -1.28
N GLU A 9 6.70 7.04 -1.34
CA GLU A 9 7.03 7.94 -0.23
C GLU A 9 5.95 8.99 -0.05
N ASN A 10 5.42 9.50 -1.15
CA ASN A 10 4.34 10.47 -1.07
C ASN A 10 3.10 9.86 -0.46
N ALA A 11 2.76 8.63 -0.86
CA ALA A 11 1.62 7.94 -0.32
C ALA A 11 1.77 7.70 1.17
N GLU A 12 2.97 7.31 1.60
CA GLU A 12 3.23 7.10 3.03
C GLU A 12 3.04 8.37 3.83
N SER A 13 3.53 9.49 3.30
CA SER A 13 3.36 10.76 3.99
C SER A 13 1.90 11.11 4.16
N LEU A 14 1.12 10.91 3.11
CA LEU A 14 -0.30 11.19 3.18
C LEU A 14 -1.02 10.26 4.14
N LEU A 15 -0.62 9.00 4.16
CA LEU A 15 -1.22 8.04 5.08
C LEU A 15 -0.87 8.36 6.53
N ARG A 16 0.36 8.79 6.79
CA ARG A 16 0.75 9.16 8.14
C ARG A 16 0.01 10.39 8.63
N ALA A 17 -0.31 11.30 7.72
CA ALA A 17 -1.09 12.47 8.08
C ALA A 17 -2.53 12.10 8.38
N LEU A 18 -3.04 11.07 7.72
CA LEU A 18 -4.42 10.66 7.87
C LEU A 18 -4.64 9.75 9.07
N PHE A 19 -3.71 8.84 9.33
CA PHE A 19 -3.83 7.87 10.41
C PHE A 19 -2.69 8.05 11.39
N LYS A 20 -3.03 8.31 12.65
CA LYS A 20 -2.01 8.53 13.67
C LYS A 20 -1.30 7.24 14.05
N GLN A 21 -2.03 6.15 14.04
CA GLN A 21 -1.46 4.86 14.41
C GLN A 21 -1.33 4.01 13.17
N ILE A 22 -0.16 4.05 12.58
CA ILE A 22 0.10 3.32 11.35
C ILE A 22 1.52 2.78 11.38
N ARG A 23 1.69 1.58 10.88
CA ARG A 23 3.00 0.96 10.72
C ARG A 23 3.14 0.47 9.31
N PHE A 24 4.36 0.50 8.79
CA PHE A 24 4.65 0.06 7.44
C PHE A 24 5.65 -1.08 7.44
N SER A 25 5.50 -1.99 6.50
CA SER A 25 6.49 -3.02 6.26
C SER A 25 7.64 -2.45 5.44
N ASP A 26 8.66 -3.26 5.21
CA ASP A 26 9.66 -2.92 4.21
C ASP A 26 9.03 -2.92 2.83
N SER A 27 9.64 -2.25 1.89
CA SER A 27 9.22 -2.29 0.50
C SER A 27 9.75 -3.56 -0.14
N LYS A 28 9.04 -4.02 -1.16
CA LYS A 28 9.49 -5.17 -1.93
C LYS A 28 9.17 -4.96 -3.39
N TRP A 29 10.17 -5.12 -4.24
CA TRP A 29 9.99 -5.04 -5.68
C TRP A 29 9.55 -6.39 -6.22
N THR A 30 8.51 -6.40 -7.03
CA THR A 30 8.01 -7.63 -7.63
C THR A 30 7.78 -7.44 -9.10
N GLU A 31 7.82 -8.55 -9.84
CA GLU A 31 7.53 -8.53 -11.26
C GLU A 31 6.03 -8.53 -11.51
N PRO A 32 5.57 -7.79 -12.51
CA PRO A 32 4.15 -7.84 -12.86
C PRO A 32 3.79 -9.19 -13.44
N VAL A 33 2.60 -9.64 -13.13
CA VAL A 33 2.12 -10.94 -13.61
C VAL A 33 1.70 -10.83 -15.07
N GLY A 34 2.32 -11.64 -15.92
CA GLY A 34 1.89 -11.76 -17.30
C GLY A 34 2.22 -10.60 -18.21
N ILE A 35 2.99 -9.64 -17.72
CA ILE A 35 3.34 -8.47 -18.51
C ILE A 35 4.82 -8.20 -18.36
N GLU A 36 5.47 -7.89 -19.47
CA GLU A 36 6.85 -7.45 -19.43
C GLU A 36 6.86 -5.96 -19.15
N SER A 37 7.36 -5.58 -17.99
CA SER A 37 7.49 -4.18 -17.67
C SER A 37 8.40 -4.04 -16.47
N ASP A 38 8.52 -2.82 -15.98
CA ASP A 38 9.33 -2.58 -14.80
C ASP A 38 8.74 -3.27 -13.59
N LEU A 39 9.59 -3.50 -12.60
CA LEU A 39 9.14 -4.08 -11.35
C LEU A 39 8.18 -3.15 -10.64
N PHE A 40 7.30 -3.74 -9.85
CA PHE A 40 6.38 -2.98 -8.98
C PHE A 40 6.91 -2.92 -7.58
N LEU A 41 6.76 -1.77 -6.95
CA LEU A 41 7.13 -1.59 -5.56
C LEU A 41 5.91 -1.81 -4.70
N ASN A 42 6.04 -2.66 -3.70
CA ASN A 42 4.93 -3.04 -2.82
C ASN A 42 5.28 -2.82 -1.37
N LYS A 43 4.28 -2.52 -0.58
CA LYS A 43 4.45 -2.30 0.85
C LYS A 43 3.12 -2.59 1.54
N ILE A 44 3.19 -3.09 2.76
CA ILE A 44 2.00 -3.34 3.59
C ILE A 44 1.97 -2.29 4.69
N ALA A 45 0.77 -1.86 5.04
CA ALA A 45 0.57 -0.95 6.16
C ALA A 45 -0.47 -1.55 7.10
N VAL A 46 -0.24 -1.37 8.39
CA VAL A 46 -1.22 -1.74 9.41
C VAL A 46 -1.69 -0.47 10.08
N VAL A 47 -2.99 -0.27 10.09
CA VAL A 47 -3.60 0.96 10.59
C VAL A 47 -4.58 0.62 11.70
N TYR A 48 -4.53 1.40 12.76
CA TYR A 48 -5.52 1.31 13.84
C TYR A 48 -6.36 2.57 13.79
N THR A 49 -7.65 2.43 13.54
CA THR A 49 -8.52 3.57 13.36
C THR A 49 -9.94 3.21 13.77
N ALA A 50 -10.69 4.24 14.14
CA ALA A 50 -12.11 4.07 14.47
C ALA A 50 -13.02 4.32 13.27
N HIS A 51 -12.44 4.71 12.13
CA HIS A 51 -13.25 4.98 10.95
C HIS A 51 -13.76 3.69 10.33
N GLY A 52 -14.94 3.79 9.70
CA GLY A 52 -15.51 2.65 9.01
C GLY A 52 -14.85 2.38 7.68
N LEU A 53 -15.14 1.22 7.12
CA LEU A 53 -14.51 0.78 5.89
C LEU A 53 -14.77 1.74 4.73
N GLN A 54 -15.99 2.24 4.61
CA GLN A 54 -16.32 3.15 3.52
C GLN A 54 -15.52 4.44 3.58
N GLN A 55 -15.36 4.96 4.78
CA GLN A 55 -14.58 6.18 4.96
C GLN A 55 -13.12 5.95 4.60
N ILE A 56 -12.61 4.81 5.03
CA ILE A 56 -11.22 4.47 4.74
C ILE A 56 -11.01 4.34 3.24
N CYS A 57 -11.88 3.61 2.57
CA CYS A 57 -11.74 3.41 1.13
C CYS A 57 -11.80 4.73 0.39
N LYS A 58 -12.68 5.63 0.81
CA LYS A 58 -12.79 6.94 0.19
C LYS A 58 -11.51 7.74 0.36
N ALA A 59 -10.93 7.68 1.55
CA ALA A 59 -9.68 8.37 1.83
C ALA A 59 -8.54 7.80 0.98
N LEU A 60 -8.51 6.48 0.84
CA LEU A 60 -7.48 5.85 0.03
C LEU A 60 -7.59 6.22 -1.44
N ARG A 61 -8.83 6.33 -1.95
CA ARG A 61 -9.03 6.78 -3.33
C ARG A 61 -8.51 8.20 -3.52
N ASN A 62 -8.70 9.05 -2.52
CA ASN A 62 -8.17 10.41 -2.58
C ASN A 62 -6.65 10.41 -2.66
N ILE A 63 -6.01 9.57 -1.87
CA ILE A 63 -4.56 9.49 -1.88
C ILE A 63 -4.07 8.98 -3.23
N GLU A 64 -4.74 7.97 -3.78
CA GLU A 64 -4.39 7.47 -5.09
C GLU A 64 -4.46 8.56 -6.15
N ARG A 65 -5.51 9.35 -6.09
CA ARG A 65 -5.67 10.43 -7.06
C ARG A 65 -4.60 11.50 -6.91
N LYS A 66 -4.26 11.83 -5.68
CA LYS A 66 -3.23 12.83 -5.46
C LYS A 66 -1.88 12.37 -5.99
N CYS A 67 -1.56 11.10 -5.75
CA CYS A 67 -0.30 10.56 -6.25
C CYS A 67 -0.30 10.47 -7.77
N GLY A 68 -1.41 10.01 -8.34
CA GLY A 68 -1.52 9.91 -9.78
C GLY A 68 -1.52 11.26 -10.47
N ARG A 69 -2.18 12.23 -9.86
CA ARG A 69 -2.26 13.56 -10.43
C ARG A 69 -0.89 14.22 -10.50
N ALA A 70 -0.10 14.02 -9.46
CA ALA A 70 1.24 14.58 -9.46
C ALA A 70 2.08 14.02 -10.61
N ARG A 71 1.84 12.76 -10.96
CA ARG A 71 2.60 12.13 -12.04
C ARG A 71 2.01 12.40 -13.41
N SER A 72 0.76 12.77 -13.49
CA SER A 72 0.12 12.97 -14.78
C SER A 72 0.70 14.14 -15.55
N LEU A 73 1.45 14.99 -14.90
CA LEU A 73 2.16 16.07 -15.57
C LEU A 73 3.26 15.55 -16.49
N HIS A 74 3.69 14.32 -16.24
CA HIS A 74 4.72 13.68 -17.04
C HIS A 74 4.10 12.53 -17.80
N LYS A 75 3.46 12.85 -18.87
CA LYS A 75 2.55 11.96 -19.58
C LYS A 75 3.07 10.56 -19.85
N SER A 76 4.31 10.46 -20.24
CA SER A 76 4.83 9.17 -20.68
C SER A 76 5.22 8.28 -19.53
N ASN A 77 5.20 8.79 -18.30
CA ASN A 77 5.70 8.04 -17.17
C ASN A 77 4.71 8.01 -16.01
N VAL A 78 3.44 7.85 -16.34
CA VAL A 78 2.44 7.74 -15.30
C VAL A 78 2.65 6.45 -14.53
N VAL A 79 2.79 6.56 -13.23
CA VAL A 79 2.93 5.41 -12.35
C VAL A 79 1.70 5.37 -11.48
N PRO A 80 0.81 4.41 -11.70
CA PRO A 80 -0.41 4.34 -10.89
C PRO A 80 -0.08 3.95 -9.47
N MET A 81 -0.89 4.45 -8.55
CA MET A 81 -0.80 4.10 -7.16
C MET A 81 -2.08 3.37 -6.78
N ASP A 82 -1.95 2.11 -6.39
CA ASP A 82 -3.08 1.31 -5.96
C ASP A 82 -2.95 1.04 -4.47
N ILE A 83 -3.98 1.39 -3.72
CA ILE A 83 -4.00 1.14 -2.29
C ILE A 83 -5.26 0.37 -1.98
N ASP A 84 -5.10 -0.88 -1.58
CA ASP A 84 -6.23 -1.75 -1.31
C ASP A 84 -6.27 -2.18 0.14
N VAL A 85 -7.48 -2.31 0.66
CA VAL A 85 -7.68 -2.86 2.00
C VAL A 85 -7.70 -4.37 1.86
N LEU A 86 -6.74 -5.04 2.47
CA LEU A 86 -6.67 -6.49 2.43
C LEU A 86 -7.37 -7.15 3.60
N LEU A 87 -7.46 -6.44 4.70
CA LEU A 87 -8.09 -6.97 5.90
C LEU A 87 -8.73 -5.84 6.68
N PHE A 88 -10.00 -6.00 7.00
CA PHE A 88 -10.71 -5.04 7.83
C PHE A 88 -11.38 -5.82 8.94
N GLY A 89 -10.86 -5.67 10.18
CA GLY A 89 -11.28 -6.52 11.26
C GLY A 89 -10.92 -7.96 10.91
N ASP A 90 -11.92 -8.81 10.82
CA ASP A 90 -11.71 -10.21 10.46
C ASP A 90 -12.02 -10.52 9.01
N ALA A 91 -12.42 -9.51 8.24
CA ALA A 91 -12.85 -9.73 6.87
C ALA A 91 -11.69 -9.57 5.91
N LYS A 92 -11.36 -10.64 5.22
CA LYS A 92 -10.33 -10.61 4.19
C LYS A 92 -10.92 -10.14 2.89
N MET A 93 -10.18 -9.26 2.21
CA MET A 93 -10.59 -8.71 0.93
C MET A 93 -9.51 -9.00 -0.07
N HIS A 94 -9.87 -9.00 -1.35
CA HIS A 94 -8.94 -9.27 -2.43
C HIS A 94 -8.25 -10.63 -2.21
N ALA A 95 -9.09 -11.68 -2.17
CA ALA A 95 -8.62 -13.02 -1.82
C ALA A 95 -7.42 -13.48 -2.66
N GLU A 96 -7.40 -13.07 -3.92
CA GLU A 96 -6.32 -13.47 -4.82
C GLU A 96 -4.98 -12.95 -4.37
N ASP A 97 -4.96 -11.74 -3.81
CA ASP A 97 -3.71 -11.15 -3.38
C ASP A 97 -3.12 -11.87 -2.19
N TRP A 98 -3.97 -12.44 -1.34
CA TRP A 98 -3.49 -13.18 -0.18
C TRP A 98 -2.70 -14.42 -0.56
N GLU A 99 -2.87 -14.89 -1.78
CA GLU A 99 -2.16 -16.07 -2.24
C GLU A 99 -0.76 -15.77 -2.74
N ARG A 100 -0.43 -14.51 -2.93
CA ARG A 100 0.87 -14.13 -3.44
C ARG A 100 1.91 -14.22 -2.35
N GLY A 101 3.05 -14.80 -2.70
CA GLY A 101 4.12 -15.02 -1.72
C GLY A 101 4.62 -13.75 -1.07
N TYR A 102 4.78 -12.67 -1.85
CA TYR A 102 5.33 -11.45 -1.29
C TYR A 102 4.34 -10.79 -0.33
N ILE A 103 3.06 -10.96 -0.54
CA ILE A 103 2.05 -10.45 0.39
C ILE A 103 2.17 -11.16 1.73
N ARG A 104 2.30 -12.48 1.70
CA ARG A 104 2.44 -13.24 2.93
C ARG A 104 3.70 -12.86 3.70
N GLU A 105 4.79 -12.66 2.98
CA GLU A 105 6.04 -12.27 3.60
C GLU A 105 5.91 -10.94 4.32
N LEU A 106 5.32 -9.97 3.64
CA LEU A 106 5.20 -8.64 4.20
C LEU A 106 4.25 -8.61 5.38
N ILE A 107 3.16 -9.38 5.30
CA ILE A 107 2.22 -9.46 6.40
C ILE A 107 2.86 -10.11 7.60
N GLN A 108 3.61 -11.17 7.39
CA GLN A 108 4.30 -11.84 8.47
C GLN A 108 5.27 -10.90 9.17
N GLN A 109 5.94 -10.08 8.41
CA GLN A 109 6.84 -9.08 8.95
C GLN A 109 6.12 -8.14 9.90
N MET A 110 4.89 -7.80 9.59
CA MET A 110 4.12 -6.87 10.42
C MET A 110 3.57 -7.51 11.68
N GLU A 111 3.51 -8.81 11.73
CA GLU A 111 3.02 -9.51 12.91
C GLU A 111 4.07 -9.68 13.98
N GLU A 112 5.33 -9.75 13.57
CA GLU A 112 6.42 -10.01 14.51
C GLU A 112 6.64 -8.96 15.57
N PRO A 113 6.57 -7.68 15.24
CA PRO A 113 6.93 -6.65 16.21
C PRO A 113 6.12 -6.69 17.49
N GLU A 114 4.94 -7.26 17.46
CA GLU A 114 4.11 -7.31 18.64
C GLU A 114 4.74 -8.13 19.74
N GLU A 115 5.49 -9.12 19.37
CA GLU A 115 6.12 -9.99 20.34
C GLU A 115 7.19 -9.25 21.10
N THR A 116 7.89 -8.37 20.44
CA THR A 116 8.98 -7.67 21.08
C THR A 116 8.48 -6.63 22.07
N ILE A 117 7.27 -6.19 21.89
CA ILE A 117 6.70 -5.19 22.79
C ILE A 117 6.27 -5.82 24.10
N ALA A 118 5.85 -7.03 24.00
CA ALA A 118 5.43 -7.74 25.19
C ALA A 118 6.58 -7.98 26.11
#